data_951133fa6723ef721164d5e8ccfa26f8
#
_entry.id   951133fa6723ef721164d5e8ccfa26f8
#
_cell.length_a   1.000
_cell.length_b   1.000
_cell.length_c   1.000
_cell.angle_alpha   90.00
_cell.angle_beta   90.00
_cell.angle_gamma   90.00
#
_symmetry.space_group_name_H-M   'P 1'
#
loop_
_entity.id
_entity.type
_entity.pdbx_description
1 polymer ?
#
loop_
_entity_poly.entity_id
_entity_poly.type
_entity_poly.pdbx_seq_one_letter_code
_entity_poly.pdbx_strand_id
1 'polypeptide(L)'
;FIAGSNLAECHPILFNRLRKHHKQNPAVKLIVVDPRRTPAAEVADLHLAIQPGTDIDLFNGMAHLLLKWGKIDATFIDEHTAQFSEFAVVVQHYSPDVVAHRCGISREDLETAAKYWGDSKRVLSMWSMGLNQSSEGTAKVRALINLHLMTAQIGKPGAGPFSLTGQPNAMGGREAGGLAHLLPGYRLVNNPIHRSQVEQFWHMEPGAISSTPGLTCWEMITGLEREEVGVLWVAATNPAVSMPDIERTKAALKRSPFTVYQDSYYPTETAAYAHVLLPAAQWSEKSGVMVNSERRVTLCPKFRSPPGQARADWAIFAEVGRRLGFTREFAFNNAAEVYAEFAQLTHDRPCDQSGMSHARLRTPAMAAFG
;
A
#
# COMPACT_ATOMS: atom_id res chain seq x y z
N PHE A 1 17.11 -7.57 -1.29
CA PHE A 1 16.37 -8.09 -2.44
C PHE A 1 15.34 -7.05 -2.88
N ILE A 2 15.37 -6.58 -4.13
CA ILE A 2 14.43 -5.59 -4.68
C ILE A 2 13.72 -6.24 -5.86
N ALA A 3 12.38 -6.21 -5.88
CA ALA A 3 11.60 -6.82 -6.95
C ALA A 3 10.51 -5.87 -7.47
N GLY A 4 10.46 -5.65 -8.79
CA GLY A 4 9.45 -4.82 -9.44
C GLY A 4 9.39 -3.41 -8.87
N SER A 5 10.57 -2.81 -8.57
CA SER A 5 10.66 -1.48 -7.97
C SER A 5 11.91 -0.73 -8.47
N ASN A 6 11.69 0.35 -9.22
CA ASN A 6 12.77 1.28 -9.52
C ASN A 6 12.98 2.25 -8.36
N LEU A 7 13.60 1.74 -7.32
CA LEU A 7 13.82 2.43 -6.05
C LEU A 7 14.61 3.73 -6.22
N ALA A 8 15.53 3.76 -7.20
CA ALA A 8 16.36 4.93 -7.49
C ALA A 8 15.55 6.15 -7.91
N GLU A 9 14.46 5.96 -8.64
CA GLU A 9 13.58 7.03 -9.12
C GLU A 9 12.40 7.27 -8.17
N CYS A 10 11.75 6.20 -7.70
CA CYS A 10 10.53 6.33 -6.91
C CYS A 10 10.77 6.62 -5.42
N HIS A 11 11.94 6.23 -4.87
CA HIS A 11 12.30 6.42 -3.46
C HIS A 11 13.77 6.87 -3.33
N PRO A 12 14.16 8.01 -3.91
CA PRO A 12 15.57 8.40 -4.06
C PRO A 12 16.31 8.53 -2.72
N ILE A 13 15.67 9.00 -1.68
CA ILE A 13 16.30 9.13 -0.35
C ILE A 13 16.64 7.75 0.24
N LEU A 14 15.69 6.82 0.16
CA LEU A 14 15.90 5.44 0.63
C LEU A 14 16.98 4.74 -0.22
N PHE A 15 16.94 4.92 -1.54
CA PHE A 15 17.93 4.35 -2.45
C PHE A 15 19.34 4.89 -2.17
N ASN A 16 19.49 6.18 -1.93
CA ASN A 16 20.79 6.76 -1.59
C ASN A 16 21.35 6.21 -0.28
N ARG A 17 20.49 5.99 0.73
CA ARG A 17 20.90 5.33 1.99
C ARG A 17 21.35 3.90 1.74
N LEU A 18 20.56 3.12 0.96
CA LEU A 18 20.89 1.75 0.57
C LEU A 18 22.22 1.69 -0.19
N ARG A 19 22.39 2.50 -1.23
CA ARG A 19 23.61 2.56 -2.04
C ARG A 19 24.84 2.90 -1.21
N LYS A 20 24.73 3.88 -0.30
CA LYS A 20 25.83 4.25 0.62
C LYS A 20 26.18 3.08 1.54
N HIS A 21 25.18 2.43 2.12
CA HIS A 21 25.39 1.28 3.01
C HIS A 21 26.01 0.10 2.28
N HIS A 22 25.51 -0.25 1.09
CA HIS A 22 26.05 -1.33 0.26
C HIS A 22 27.51 -1.07 -0.11
N LYS A 23 27.86 0.16 -0.54
CA LYS A 23 29.24 0.55 -0.84
C LYS A 23 30.18 0.43 0.37
N GLN A 24 29.70 0.73 1.57
CA GLN A 24 30.49 0.64 2.81
C GLN A 24 30.57 -0.78 3.38
N ASN A 25 29.69 -1.67 2.97
CA ASN A 25 29.56 -3.03 3.47
C ASN A 25 29.44 -4.04 2.32
N PRO A 26 30.56 -4.42 1.66
CA PRO A 26 30.53 -5.32 0.50
C PRO A 26 30.00 -6.72 0.78
N ALA A 27 29.91 -7.11 2.05
CA ALA A 27 29.28 -8.37 2.46
C ALA A 27 27.75 -8.36 2.28
N VAL A 28 27.12 -7.19 2.26
CA VAL A 28 25.69 -7.04 1.96
C VAL A 28 25.49 -7.25 0.47
N LYS A 29 24.67 -8.23 0.09
CA LYS A 29 24.36 -8.53 -1.31
C LYS A 29 23.06 -7.85 -1.74
N LEU A 30 23.12 -7.16 -2.87
CA LEU A 30 22.00 -6.50 -3.49
C LEU A 30 21.56 -7.25 -4.74
N ILE A 31 20.37 -7.84 -4.68
CA ILE A 31 19.72 -8.50 -5.82
C ILE A 31 18.58 -7.61 -6.32
N VAL A 32 18.51 -7.35 -7.61
CA VAL A 32 17.41 -6.63 -8.24
C VAL A 32 16.73 -7.52 -9.28
N VAL A 33 15.43 -7.66 -9.13
CA VAL A 33 14.55 -8.38 -10.07
C VAL A 33 13.69 -7.35 -10.80
N ASP A 34 14.01 -7.09 -12.04
CA ASP A 34 13.29 -6.15 -12.90
C ASP A 34 13.59 -6.50 -14.37
N PRO A 35 12.59 -6.59 -15.26
CA PRO A 35 12.84 -6.85 -16.69
C PRO A 35 13.72 -5.76 -17.34
N ARG A 36 13.74 -4.55 -16.77
CA ARG A 36 14.58 -3.45 -17.25
C ARG A 36 15.85 -3.31 -16.40
N ARG A 37 16.95 -2.91 -17.04
CA ARG A 37 18.15 -2.49 -16.33
C ARG A 37 17.98 -1.07 -15.82
N THR A 38 17.28 -0.95 -14.70
CA THR A 38 17.02 0.34 -14.03
C THR A 38 18.27 0.86 -13.31
N PRO A 39 18.35 2.15 -12.94
CA PRO A 39 19.44 2.67 -12.11
C PRO A 39 19.63 1.91 -10.78
N ALA A 40 18.58 1.28 -10.25
CA ALA A 40 18.70 0.40 -9.09
C ALA A 40 19.42 -0.91 -9.46
N ALA A 41 19.17 -1.45 -10.65
CA ALA A 41 19.83 -2.67 -11.14
C ALA A 41 21.31 -2.45 -11.50
N GLU A 42 21.69 -1.24 -11.90
CA GLU A 42 23.09 -0.91 -12.24
C GLU A 42 24.06 -1.04 -11.06
N VAL A 43 23.57 -0.90 -9.84
CA VAL A 43 24.40 -0.99 -8.62
C VAL A 43 24.23 -2.32 -7.89
N ALA A 44 23.47 -3.26 -8.46
CA ALA A 44 23.23 -4.56 -7.88
C ALA A 44 24.42 -5.53 -8.07
N ASP A 45 24.65 -6.40 -7.09
CA ASP A 45 25.57 -7.55 -7.26
C ASP A 45 25.01 -8.59 -8.24
N LEU A 46 23.66 -8.67 -8.31
CA LEU A 46 22.96 -9.56 -9.24
C LEU A 46 21.70 -8.88 -9.77
N HIS A 47 21.58 -8.80 -11.08
CA HIS A 47 20.38 -8.35 -11.77
C HIS A 47 19.70 -9.50 -12.47
N LEU A 48 18.49 -9.83 -12.05
CA LEU A 48 17.64 -10.85 -12.68
C LEU A 48 16.64 -10.16 -13.61
N ALA A 49 16.98 -10.08 -14.90
CA ALA A 49 16.14 -9.50 -15.95
C ALA A 49 15.11 -10.53 -16.43
N ILE A 50 14.14 -10.83 -15.56
CA ILE A 50 13.13 -11.86 -15.85
C ILE A 50 12.15 -11.42 -16.94
N GLN A 51 11.57 -12.39 -17.64
CA GLN A 51 10.45 -12.14 -18.52
C GLN A 51 9.26 -11.61 -17.71
N PRO A 52 8.55 -10.54 -18.15
CA PRO A 52 7.39 -10.02 -17.44
C PRO A 52 6.33 -11.10 -17.16
N GLY A 53 5.88 -11.17 -15.90
CA GLY A 53 4.87 -12.15 -15.48
C GLY A 53 5.43 -13.43 -14.83
N THR A 54 6.73 -13.66 -14.87
CA THR A 54 7.36 -14.89 -14.33
C THR A 54 7.89 -14.77 -12.90
N ASP A 55 7.44 -13.76 -12.16
CA ASP A 55 7.87 -13.54 -10.76
C ASP A 55 7.59 -14.74 -9.85
N ILE A 56 6.42 -15.39 -10.03
CA ILE A 56 6.04 -16.57 -9.24
C ILE A 56 6.97 -17.74 -9.55
N ASP A 57 7.32 -17.96 -10.83
CA ASP A 57 8.27 -19.00 -11.22
C ASP A 57 9.63 -18.76 -10.56
N LEU A 58 10.14 -17.52 -10.58
CA LEU A 58 11.39 -17.16 -9.94
C LEU A 58 11.37 -17.46 -8.43
N PHE A 59 10.35 -16.97 -7.71
CA PHE A 59 10.30 -17.14 -6.25
C PHE A 59 10.11 -18.61 -5.85
N ASN A 60 9.28 -19.34 -6.57
CA ASN A 60 9.11 -20.77 -6.33
C ASN A 60 10.37 -21.57 -6.71
N GLY A 61 11.12 -21.17 -7.75
CA GLY A 61 12.42 -21.76 -8.08
C GLY A 61 13.47 -21.53 -7.00
N MET A 62 13.51 -20.33 -6.43
CA MET A 62 14.35 -20.05 -5.26
C MET A 62 13.92 -20.90 -4.06
N ALA A 63 12.61 -21.04 -3.81
CA ALA A 63 12.08 -21.88 -2.73
C ALA A 63 12.46 -23.36 -2.93
N HIS A 64 12.37 -23.88 -4.16
CA HIS A 64 12.82 -25.22 -4.51
C HIS A 64 14.29 -25.46 -4.16
N LEU A 65 15.17 -24.53 -4.53
CA LEU A 65 16.61 -24.62 -4.23
C LEU A 65 16.88 -24.53 -2.74
N LEU A 66 16.25 -23.62 -2.01
CA LEU A 66 16.40 -23.47 -0.57
C LEU A 66 15.96 -24.76 0.17
N LEU A 67 14.83 -25.33 -0.25
CA LEU A 67 14.34 -26.61 0.28
C LEU A 67 15.34 -27.75 0.00
N LYS A 68 15.78 -27.88 -1.24
CA LYS A 68 16.76 -28.91 -1.67
C LYS A 68 18.08 -28.81 -0.93
N TRP A 69 18.55 -27.62 -0.59
CA TRP A 69 19.80 -27.36 0.10
C TRP A 69 19.67 -27.40 1.64
N GLY A 70 18.46 -27.64 2.17
CA GLY A 70 18.20 -27.60 3.60
C GLY A 70 18.37 -26.20 4.22
N LYS A 71 18.25 -25.14 3.43
CA LYS A 71 18.37 -23.75 3.85
C LYS A 71 17.01 -23.19 4.30
N ILE A 72 16.33 -23.96 5.15
CA ILE A 72 15.00 -23.62 5.73
C ILE A 72 15.11 -23.66 7.25
N ASP A 73 14.18 -23.00 7.92
CA ASP A 73 14.03 -23.05 9.38
C ASP A 73 12.81 -23.90 9.74
N ALA A 74 13.07 -25.19 10.00
CA ALA A 74 12.00 -26.16 10.28
C ALA A 74 11.22 -25.83 11.55
N THR A 75 11.88 -25.30 12.58
CA THR A 75 11.23 -24.90 13.84
C THR A 75 10.25 -23.75 13.61
N PHE A 76 10.71 -22.71 12.91
CA PHE A 76 9.84 -21.58 12.57
C PHE A 76 8.65 -21.99 11.70
N ILE A 77 8.90 -22.90 10.74
CA ILE A 77 7.84 -23.40 9.86
C ILE A 77 6.76 -24.12 10.68
N ASP A 78 7.14 -24.99 11.60
CA ASP A 78 6.24 -25.78 12.43
C ASP A 78 5.42 -24.88 13.38
N GLU A 79 6.08 -23.91 14.02
CA GLU A 79 5.45 -23.05 15.03
C GLU A 79 4.59 -21.90 14.45
N HIS A 80 4.93 -21.43 13.23
CA HIS A 80 4.40 -20.16 12.73
C HIS A 80 3.76 -20.23 11.34
N THR A 81 3.73 -21.39 10.70
CA THR A 81 3.13 -21.54 9.38
C THR A 81 2.10 -22.68 9.32
N ALA A 82 1.33 -22.69 8.25
CA ALA A 82 0.40 -23.76 7.93
C ALA A 82 0.59 -24.22 6.48
N GLN A 83 0.22 -25.46 6.18
CA GLN A 83 0.23 -26.02 4.82
C GLN A 83 1.62 -26.02 4.15
N PHE A 84 2.69 -26.14 4.92
CA PHE A 84 4.04 -26.20 4.36
C PHE A 84 4.27 -27.46 3.50
N SER A 85 3.67 -28.58 3.88
CA SER A 85 3.76 -29.84 3.13
C SER A 85 3.21 -29.70 1.70
N GLU A 86 2.05 -29.06 1.57
CA GLU A 86 1.41 -28.78 0.27
C GLU A 86 2.24 -27.81 -0.55
N PHE A 87 2.78 -26.76 0.08
CA PHE A 87 3.69 -25.83 -0.57
C PHE A 87 4.97 -26.54 -1.05
N ALA A 88 5.56 -27.42 -0.25
CA ALA A 88 6.75 -28.17 -0.63
C ALA A 88 6.52 -29.06 -1.86
N VAL A 89 5.33 -29.68 -1.98
CA VAL A 89 4.93 -30.44 -3.17
C VAL A 89 4.84 -29.52 -4.41
N VAL A 90 4.22 -28.36 -4.28
CA VAL A 90 4.08 -27.40 -5.38
C VAL A 90 5.45 -26.95 -5.91
N VAL A 91 6.38 -26.57 -5.01
CA VAL A 91 7.68 -26.06 -5.44
C VAL A 91 8.60 -27.11 -6.07
N GLN A 92 8.32 -28.42 -5.91
CA GLN A 92 9.05 -29.47 -6.62
C GLN A 92 8.94 -29.38 -8.15
N HIS A 93 7.85 -28.78 -8.65
CA HIS A 93 7.64 -28.57 -10.10
C HIS A 93 8.46 -27.40 -10.65
N TYR A 94 9.12 -26.63 -9.81
CA TYR A 94 9.92 -25.44 -10.17
C TYR A 94 11.42 -25.76 -10.13
N SER A 95 11.83 -26.79 -10.90
CA SER A 95 13.25 -27.12 -11.00
C SER A 95 14.06 -25.99 -11.64
N PRO A 96 15.37 -25.84 -11.31
CA PRO A 96 16.19 -24.73 -11.80
C PRO A 96 16.17 -24.58 -13.33
N ASP A 97 16.18 -25.67 -14.07
CA ASP A 97 16.18 -25.62 -15.54
C ASP A 97 14.84 -25.12 -16.11
N VAL A 98 13.73 -25.57 -15.51
CA VAL A 98 12.37 -25.10 -15.87
C VAL A 98 12.22 -23.62 -15.60
N VAL A 99 12.66 -23.16 -14.41
CA VAL A 99 12.53 -21.75 -13.99
C VAL A 99 13.46 -20.87 -14.82
N ALA A 100 14.71 -21.25 -15.03
CA ALA A 100 15.64 -20.52 -15.88
C ALA A 100 15.07 -20.30 -17.29
N HIS A 101 14.51 -21.34 -17.89
CA HIS A 101 13.87 -21.25 -19.21
C HIS A 101 12.65 -20.33 -19.20
N ARG A 102 11.73 -20.48 -18.24
CA ARG A 102 10.51 -19.65 -18.16
C ARG A 102 10.80 -18.17 -17.86
N CYS A 103 11.74 -17.94 -16.96
CA CYS A 103 12.11 -16.58 -16.58
C CYS A 103 13.05 -15.90 -17.59
N GLY A 104 13.66 -16.65 -18.51
CA GLY A 104 14.62 -16.13 -19.47
C GLY A 104 15.94 -15.69 -18.83
N ILE A 105 16.34 -16.30 -17.71
CA ILE A 105 17.60 -16.05 -16.98
C ILE A 105 18.50 -17.30 -17.01
N SER A 106 19.76 -17.13 -16.65
CA SER A 106 20.64 -18.29 -16.50
C SER A 106 20.27 -19.09 -15.25
N ARG A 107 20.51 -20.40 -15.29
CA ARG A 107 20.40 -21.26 -14.10
C ARG A 107 21.37 -20.81 -12.99
N GLU A 108 22.57 -20.40 -13.37
CA GLU A 108 23.60 -19.91 -12.44
C GLU A 108 23.14 -18.65 -11.68
N ASP A 109 22.47 -17.72 -12.35
CA ASP A 109 21.91 -16.52 -11.72
C ASP A 109 20.80 -16.88 -10.72
N LEU A 110 19.91 -17.83 -11.06
CA LEU A 110 18.89 -18.34 -10.15
C LEU A 110 19.51 -18.98 -8.91
N GLU A 111 20.50 -19.87 -9.10
CA GLU A 111 21.22 -20.53 -8.01
C GLU A 111 21.97 -19.51 -7.16
N THR A 112 22.58 -18.51 -7.77
CA THR A 112 23.26 -17.41 -7.06
C THR A 112 22.29 -16.60 -6.20
N ALA A 113 21.10 -16.26 -6.72
CA ALA A 113 20.08 -15.56 -5.97
C ALA A 113 19.61 -16.37 -4.75
N ALA A 114 19.31 -17.66 -4.96
CA ALA A 114 18.91 -18.56 -3.87
C ALA A 114 20.02 -18.76 -2.83
N LYS A 115 21.29 -18.82 -3.28
CA LYS A 115 22.44 -18.91 -2.39
C LYS A 115 22.63 -17.66 -1.55
N TYR A 116 22.58 -16.47 -2.15
CA TYR A 116 22.67 -15.21 -1.41
C TYR A 116 21.54 -15.09 -0.37
N TRP A 117 20.34 -15.56 -0.71
CA TRP A 117 19.22 -15.60 0.23
C TRP A 117 19.49 -16.58 1.39
N GLY A 118 19.81 -17.84 1.07
CA GLY A 118 19.96 -18.91 2.07
C GLY A 118 21.19 -18.79 2.98
N ASP A 119 22.23 -18.09 2.52
CA ASP A 119 23.46 -17.86 3.31
C ASP A 119 23.38 -16.58 4.15
N SER A 120 22.37 -15.74 3.92
CA SER A 120 22.21 -14.47 4.63
C SER A 120 21.52 -14.65 5.98
N LYS A 121 22.12 -14.11 7.05
CA LYS A 121 21.50 -14.08 8.39
C LYS A 121 20.25 -13.21 8.44
N ARG A 122 20.16 -12.20 7.56
CA ARG A 122 19.06 -11.25 7.49
C ARG A 122 18.78 -10.90 6.04
N VAL A 123 17.56 -11.13 5.61
CA VAL A 123 17.09 -10.81 4.27
C VAL A 123 15.94 -9.80 4.38
N LEU A 124 16.11 -8.66 3.75
CA LEU A 124 15.07 -7.67 3.55
C LEU A 124 14.66 -7.70 2.08
N SER A 125 13.39 -7.96 1.79
CA SER A 125 12.86 -7.79 0.44
C SER A 125 12.01 -6.54 0.34
N MET A 126 12.24 -5.76 -0.70
CA MET A 126 11.50 -4.54 -1.02
C MET A 126 10.87 -4.68 -2.40
N TRP A 127 9.59 -4.35 -2.51
CA TRP A 127 8.90 -4.36 -3.81
C TRP A 127 7.92 -3.20 -3.93
N SER A 128 7.50 -2.92 -5.16
CA SER A 128 6.55 -1.87 -5.46
C SER A 128 5.54 -2.33 -6.52
N MET A 129 5.13 -1.46 -7.41
CA MET A 129 4.04 -1.66 -8.35
C MET A 129 4.29 -2.74 -9.40
N GLY A 130 5.54 -3.07 -9.71
CA GLY A 130 5.87 -4.18 -10.62
C GLY A 130 5.33 -5.54 -10.15
N LEU A 131 5.25 -5.77 -8.82
CA LEU A 131 4.57 -6.92 -8.25
C LEU A 131 3.09 -6.63 -8.01
N ASN A 132 2.77 -5.48 -7.37
CA ASN A 132 1.42 -5.19 -6.88
C ASN A 132 0.40 -4.95 -8.01
N GLN A 133 0.77 -4.22 -9.05
CA GLN A 133 -0.13 -3.86 -10.17
C GLN A 133 -0.09 -4.92 -11.27
N SER A 134 -0.53 -6.11 -10.93
CA SER A 134 -0.60 -7.27 -11.81
C SER A 134 -1.91 -8.01 -11.56
N SER A 135 -2.44 -8.69 -12.58
CA SER A 135 -3.58 -9.62 -12.42
C SER A 135 -3.32 -10.69 -11.37
N GLU A 136 -2.05 -11.06 -11.17
CA GLU A 136 -1.60 -12.05 -10.19
C GLU A 136 -0.81 -11.42 -9.01
N GLY A 137 -0.94 -10.12 -8.79
CA GLY A 137 -0.14 -9.38 -7.80
C GLY A 137 -0.16 -9.98 -6.41
N THR A 138 -1.33 -10.41 -5.93
CA THR A 138 -1.45 -11.10 -4.64
C THR A 138 -0.65 -12.42 -4.59
N ALA A 139 -0.71 -13.21 -5.65
CA ALA A 139 0.02 -14.47 -5.74
C ALA A 139 1.55 -14.24 -5.80
N LYS A 140 2.00 -13.25 -6.57
CA LYS A 140 3.42 -12.84 -6.63
C LYS A 140 3.96 -12.44 -5.25
N VAL A 141 3.22 -11.58 -4.54
CA VAL A 141 3.63 -11.13 -3.20
C VAL A 141 3.62 -12.29 -2.19
N ARG A 142 2.62 -13.19 -2.26
CA ARG A 142 2.61 -14.40 -1.41
C ARG A 142 3.81 -15.30 -1.68
N ALA A 143 4.17 -15.53 -2.94
CA ALA A 143 5.34 -16.34 -3.28
C ALA A 143 6.64 -15.73 -2.71
N LEU A 144 6.80 -14.40 -2.77
CA LEU A 144 7.92 -13.72 -2.13
C LEU A 144 7.89 -13.83 -0.60
N ILE A 145 6.73 -13.68 0.02
CA ILE A 145 6.57 -13.82 1.48
C ILE A 145 6.88 -15.26 1.92
N ASN A 146 6.51 -16.27 1.13
CA ASN A 146 6.83 -17.66 1.44
C ASN A 146 8.35 -17.90 1.57
N LEU A 147 9.19 -17.22 0.80
CA LEU A 147 10.64 -17.26 0.99
C LEU A 147 11.06 -16.76 2.37
N HIS A 148 10.43 -15.69 2.86
CA HIS A 148 10.69 -15.18 4.20
C HIS A 148 10.22 -16.15 5.30
N LEU A 149 9.02 -16.72 5.14
CA LEU A 149 8.46 -17.66 6.10
C LEU A 149 9.30 -18.93 6.20
N MET A 150 9.66 -19.56 5.07
CA MET A 150 10.41 -20.81 5.08
C MET A 150 11.85 -20.65 5.61
N THR A 151 12.38 -19.43 5.65
CA THR A 151 13.75 -19.14 6.11
C THR A 151 13.78 -18.31 7.40
N ALA A 152 12.67 -18.16 8.10
CA ALA A 152 12.51 -17.35 9.31
C ALA A 152 13.03 -15.90 9.16
N GLN A 153 12.88 -15.32 7.96
CA GLN A 153 13.32 -13.95 7.67
C GLN A 153 12.20 -12.93 7.90
N ILE A 154 11.47 -13.07 9.00
CA ILE A 154 10.35 -12.20 9.39
C ILE A 154 10.34 -12.04 10.92
N GLY A 155 9.79 -10.92 11.42
CA GLY A 155 9.66 -10.68 12.86
C GLY A 155 10.97 -10.36 13.60
N LYS A 156 12.07 -10.11 12.88
CA LYS A 156 13.36 -9.76 13.47
C LYS A 156 13.95 -8.49 12.82
N PRO A 157 14.70 -7.66 13.59
CA PRO A 157 15.28 -6.43 13.07
C PRO A 157 16.16 -6.66 11.83
N GLY A 158 15.92 -5.89 10.76
CA GLY A 158 16.69 -5.95 9.52
C GLY A 158 16.34 -7.11 8.59
N ALA A 159 15.25 -7.82 8.85
CA ALA A 159 14.74 -8.87 7.97
C ALA A 159 13.22 -8.76 7.82
N GLY A 160 12.72 -9.11 6.67
CA GLY A 160 11.28 -9.19 6.39
C GLY A 160 10.87 -8.73 5.01
N PRO A 161 9.63 -9.00 4.64
CA PRO A 161 8.99 -8.48 3.44
C PRO A 161 8.57 -7.02 3.67
N PHE A 162 8.89 -6.12 2.72
CA PHE A 162 8.60 -4.70 2.84
C PHE A 162 8.03 -4.13 1.54
N SER A 163 6.72 -3.90 1.52
CA SER A 163 6.05 -3.22 0.40
C SER A 163 6.33 -1.73 0.44
N LEU A 164 6.96 -1.21 -0.60
CA LEU A 164 7.24 0.22 -0.77
C LEU A 164 6.09 0.88 -1.49
N THR A 165 5.25 1.57 -0.75
CA THR A 165 4.13 2.31 -1.31
C THR A 165 4.60 3.65 -1.86
N GLY A 166 4.10 4.06 -3.04
CA GLY A 166 4.44 5.34 -3.66
C GLY A 166 3.77 6.53 -2.99
N GLN A 167 2.58 6.36 -2.46
CA GLN A 167 1.80 7.42 -1.83
C GLN A 167 2.37 7.76 -0.45
N PRO A 168 2.60 9.07 -0.15
CA PRO A 168 3.27 9.47 1.10
C PRO A 168 2.48 9.19 2.36
N ASN A 169 1.15 9.04 2.27
CA ASN A 169 0.27 8.77 3.41
C ASN A 169 -0.50 7.45 3.30
N ALA A 170 0.03 6.44 2.61
CA ALA A 170 -0.67 5.17 2.46
C ALA A 170 -0.91 4.44 3.79
N MET A 171 0.02 4.54 4.74
CA MET A 171 -0.18 4.01 6.09
C MET A 171 -1.29 4.76 6.80
N GLY A 172 -1.24 6.09 6.85
CA GLY A 172 -2.28 6.92 7.48
C GLY A 172 -3.66 6.74 6.85
N GLY A 173 -3.75 6.58 5.53
CA GLY A 173 -4.99 6.27 4.85
C GLY A 173 -5.62 4.94 5.29
N ARG A 174 -4.81 3.89 5.47
CA ARG A 174 -5.29 2.60 6.01
C ARG A 174 -5.68 2.71 7.48
N GLU A 175 -4.90 3.43 8.28
CA GLU A 175 -5.18 3.67 9.69
C GLU A 175 -6.48 4.46 9.90
N ALA A 176 -6.78 5.37 8.98
CA ALA A 176 -8.04 6.11 8.96
C ALA A 176 -9.25 5.32 8.44
N GLY A 177 -9.05 4.09 7.97
CA GLY A 177 -10.12 3.26 7.43
C GLY A 177 -10.40 3.47 5.94
N GLY A 178 -9.43 3.97 5.18
CA GLY A 178 -9.57 4.31 3.75
C GLY A 178 -9.63 3.12 2.79
N LEU A 179 -10.17 1.97 3.20
CA LEU A 179 -10.44 0.79 2.38
C LEU A 179 -11.86 0.29 2.62
N ALA A 180 -12.48 -0.33 1.62
CA ALA A 180 -13.88 -0.76 1.63
C ALA A 180 -14.29 -1.65 2.83
N HIS A 181 -13.34 -2.37 3.44
CA HIS A 181 -13.55 -3.28 4.56
C HIS A 181 -13.06 -2.76 5.91
N LEU A 182 -12.50 -1.53 5.96
CA LEU A 182 -11.90 -0.97 7.16
C LEU A 182 -12.73 0.19 7.75
N LEU A 183 -12.64 0.29 9.06
CA LEU A 183 -12.99 1.42 9.89
C LEU A 183 -11.71 1.97 10.55
N PRO A 184 -11.71 3.19 11.12
CA PRO A 184 -10.54 3.76 11.78
C PRO A 184 -9.89 2.83 12.80
N GLY A 185 -8.56 2.85 12.87
CA GLY A 185 -7.78 2.04 13.80
C GLY A 185 -7.68 0.56 13.40
N TYR A 186 -7.68 0.24 12.09
CA TYR A 186 -7.67 -1.12 11.56
C TYR A 186 -8.84 -1.99 12.05
N ARG A 187 -9.96 -1.37 12.36
CA ARG A 187 -11.18 -2.12 12.66
C ARG A 187 -11.80 -2.66 11.38
N LEU A 188 -12.40 -3.84 11.47
CA LEU A 188 -13.03 -4.50 10.33
C LEU A 188 -14.54 -4.24 10.35
N VAL A 189 -15.09 -3.89 9.20
CA VAL A 189 -16.53 -3.68 9.00
C VAL A 189 -17.35 -4.93 9.34
N ASN A 190 -16.87 -6.12 9.02
CA ASN A 190 -17.56 -7.38 9.30
C ASN A 190 -17.49 -7.84 10.76
N ASN A 191 -16.68 -7.19 11.62
CA ASN A 191 -16.59 -7.52 13.05
C ASN A 191 -17.59 -6.70 13.86
N PRO A 192 -18.57 -7.31 14.53
CA PRO A 192 -19.60 -6.60 15.27
C PRO A 192 -19.07 -5.76 16.44
N ILE A 193 -18.01 -6.24 17.12
CA ILE A 193 -17.38 -5.50 18.22
C ILE A 193 -16.72 -4.24 17.69
N HIS A 194 -16.03 -4.33 16.55
CA HIS A 194 -15.37 -3.19 15.92
C HIS A 194 -16.38 -2.12 15.48
N ARG A 195 -17.52 -2.53 14.90
CA ARG A 195 -18.58 -1.59 14.53
C ARG A 195 -19.15 -0.89 15.75
N SER A 196 -19.53 -1.67 16.78
CA SER A 196 -20.08 -1.12 18.03
C SER A 196 -19.16 -0.10 18.70
N GLN A 197 -17.83 -0.33 18.70
CA GLN A 197 -16.86 0.63 19.22
C GLN A 197 -16.88 1.97 18.46
N VAL A 198 -17.00 1.93 17.13
CA VAL A 198 -17.04 3.13 16.30
C VAL A 198 -18.40 3.83 16.40
N GLU A 199 -19.51 3.07 16.42
CA GLU A 199 -20.86 3.60 16.61
C GLU A 199 -20.98 4.33 17.96
N GLN A 200 -20.46 3.74 19.03
CA GLN A 200 -20.44 4.38 20.36
C GLN A 200 -19.61 5.66 20.36
N PHE A 201 -18.43 5.65 19.73
CA PHE A 201 -17.55 6.82 19.65
C PHE A 201 -18.21 7.98 18.88
N TRP A 202 -18.87 7.69 17.77
CA TRP A 202 -19.56 8.69 16.96
C TRP A 202 -21.01 8.95 17.40
N HIS A 203 -21.44 8.36 18.51
CA HIS A 203 -22.82 8.49 19.03
C HIS A 203 -23.90 8.12 17.99
N MET A 204 -23.60 7.08 17.20
CA MET A 204 -24.54 6.54 16.22
C MET A 204 -25.47 5.50 16.87
N GLU A 205 -26.64 5.29 16.25
CA GLU A 205 -27.52 4.19 16.65
C GLU A 205 -26.83 2.83 16.41
N PRO A 206 -27.02 1.86 17.32
CA PRO A 206 -26.48 0.52 17.16
C PRO A 206 -26.92 -0.13 15.83
N GLY A 207 -25.97 -0.60 15.05
CA GLY A 207 -26.21 -1.18 13.73
C GLY A 207 -26.30 -0.19 12.58
N ALA A 208 -26.02 1.07 12.80
CA ALA A 208 -25.98 2.10 11.74
C ALA A 208 -24.84 1.87 10.73
N ILE A 209 -23.72 1.28 11.19
CA ILE A 209 -22.62 0.90 10.30
C ILE A 209 -22.94 -0.44 9.65
N SER A 210 -22.91 -0.49 8.31
CA SER A 210 -23.12 -1.73 7.56
C SER A 210 -22.19 -2.86 8.04
N SER A 211 -22.73 -4.07 8.14
CA SER A 211 -21.95 -5.27 8.47
C SER A 211 -21.21 -5.84 7.25
N THR A 212 -21.53 -5.35 6.07
CA THR A 212 -20.93 -5.77 4.80
C THR A 212 -19.95 -4.73 4.32
N PRO A 213 -18.74 -5.12 3.88
CA PRO A 213 -17.81 -4.20 3.23
C PRO A 213 -18.45 -3.47 2.04
N GLY A 214 -18.02 -2.24 1.78
CA GLY A 214 -18.37 -1.53 0.57
C GLY A 214 -17.72 -2.14 -0.68
N LEU A 215 -18.09 -1.62 -1.84
CA LEU A 215 -17.54 -2.04 -3.12
C LEU A 215 -16.05 -1.66 -3.23
N THR A 216 -15.24 -2.55 -3.79
CA THR A 216 -13.89 -2.21 -4.26
C THR A 216 -13.96 -1.29 -5.48
N CYS A 217 -12.85 -0.64 -5.84
CA CYS A 217 -12.81 0.23 -7.02
C CYS A 217 -13.30 -0.47 -8.29
N TRP A 218 -12.92 -1.73 -8.49
CA TRP A 218 -13.36 -2.49 -9.67
C TRP A 218 -14.85 -2.88 -9.60
N GLU A 219 -15.33 -3.23 -8.43
CA GLU A 219 -16.76 -3.50 -8.22
C GLU A 219 -17.61 -2.24 -8.40
N MET A 220 -17.10 -1.04 -8.06
CA MET A 220 -17.79 0.22 -8.38
C MET A 220 -17.95 0.42 -9.89
N ILE A 221 -16.91 0.13 -10.69
CA ILE A 221 -17.00 0.19 -12.16
C ILE A 221 -18.06 -0.80 -12.67
N THR A 222 -18.05 -2.02 -12.16
CA THR A 222 -19.07 -3.04 -12.49
C THR A 222 -20.48 -2.62 -12.03
N GLY A 223 -20.58 -2.00 -10.86
CA GLY A 223 -21.84 -1.47 -10.32
C GLY A 223 -22.42 -0.34 -11.16
N LEU A 224 -21.56 0.54 -11.74
CA LEU A 224 -22.00 1.54 -12.71
C LEU A 224 -22.54 0.90 -14.00
N GLU A 225 -21.90 -0.16 -14.49
CA GLU A 225 -22.37 -0.91 -15.66
C GLU A 225 -23.75 -1.54 -15.46
N ARG A 226 -24.04 -1.96 -14.21
CA ARG A 226 -25.30 -2.58 -13.80
C ARG A 226 -26.34 -1.62 -13.27
N GLU A 227 -26.04 -0.31 -13.27
CA GLU A 227 -26.92 0.74 -12.74
C GLU A 227 -27.20 0.59 -11.23
N GLU A 228 -26.32 -0.10 -10.51
CA GLU A 228 -26.39 -0.31 -9.05
C GLU A 228 -25.81 0.87 -8.25
N VAL A 229 -25.02 1.74 -8.91
CA VAL A 229 -24.38 2.92 -8.31
C VAL A 229 -25.07 4.19 -8.83
N GLY A 230 -25.87 4.83 -7.99
CA GLY A 230 -26.60 6.05 -8.34
C GLY A 230 -25.75 7.32 -8.28
N VAL A 231 -24.76 7.37 -7.39
CA VAL A 231 -23.83 8.51 -7.23
C VAL A 231 -22.41 8.01 -7.13
N LEU A 232 -21.52 8.57 -7.92
CA LEU A 232 -20.08 8.32 -7.84
C LEU A 232 -19.37 9.60 -7.41
N TRP A 233 -18.64 9.55 -6.29
CA TRP A 233 -17.77 10.63 -5.86
C TRP A 233 -16.31 10.19 -6.03
N VAL A 234 -15.60 10.81 -6.96
CA VAL A 234 -14.19 10.57 -7.24
C VAL A 234 -13.38 11.71 -6.61
N ALA A 235 -12.48 11.38 -5.69
CA ALA A 235 -11.65 12.35 -5.00
C ALA A 235 -10.16 12.02 -5.13
N ALA A 236 -9.36 12.98 -5.60
CA ALA A 236 -7.89 12.92 -5.69
C ALA A 236 -7.33 11.71 -6.48
N THR A 237 -8.07 11.22 -7.47
CA THR A 237 -7.63 10.15 -8.37
C THR A 237 -8.22 10.33 -9.76
N ASN A 238 -7.60 9.75 -10.79
CA ASN A 238 -8.00 9.88 -12.19
C ASN A 238 -8.31 8.50 -12.81
N PRO A 239 -9.46 7.87 -12.46
CA PRO A 239 -9.80 6.52 -12.91
C PRO A 239 -9.87 6.37 -14.43
N ALA A 240 -10.20 7.42 -15.18
CA ALA A 240 -10.17 7.39 -16.64
C ALA A 240 -8.77 7.20 -17.25
N VAL A 241 -7.71 7.18 -16.41
CA VAL A 241 -6.32 6.90 -16.79
C VAL A 241 -5.75 5.71 -16.02
N SER A 242 -6.04 5.63 -14.70
CA SER A 242 -5.34 4.72 -13.79
C SER A 242 -6.01 3.36 -13.59
N MET A 243 -7.26 3.20 -13.97
CA MET A 243 -7.95 1.92 -13.86
C MET A 243 -7.57 0.95 -14.98
N PRO A 244 -7.58 -0.36 -14.74
CA PRO A 244 -7.42 -1.35 -15.80
C PRO A 244 -8.61 -1.32 -16.75
N ASP A 245 -8.46 -1.94 -17.96
CA ASP A 245 -9.49 -2.00 -18.99
C ASP A 245 -10.13 -0.61 -19.24
N ILE A 246 -9.29 0.29 -19.72
CA ILE A 246 -9.59 1.73 -19.72
C ILE A 246 -10.84 2.09 -20.54
N GLU A 247 -11.10 1.40 -21.64
CA GLU A 247 -12.27 1.68 -22.47
C GLU A 247 -13.56 1.24 -21.76
N ARG A 248 -13.54 0.12 -21.07
CA ARG A 248 -14.63 -0.33 -20.20
C ARG A 248 -14.86 0.65 -19.04
N THR A 249 -13.79 1.09 -18.39
CA THR A 249 -13.86 2.08 -17.31
C THR A 249 -14.48 3.39 -17.79
N LYS A 250 -14.05 3.92 -18.94
CA LYS A 250 -14.63 5.13 -19.53
C LYS A 250 -16.11 4.96 -19.89
N ALA A 251 -16.47 3.80 -20.45
CA ALA A 251 -17.87 3.48 -20.77
C ALA A 251 -18.74 3.44 -19.50
N ALA A 252 -18.24 2.86 -18.40
CA ALA A 252 -18.93 2.84 -17.11
C ALA A 252 -19.08 4.23 -16.52
N LEU A 253 -18.00 5.05 -16.51
CA LEU A 253 -18.06 6.45 -16.06
C LEU A 253 -19.10 7.29 -16.84
N LYS A 254 -19.21 7.07 -18.15
CA LYS A 254 -20.21 7.75 -18.99
C LYS A 254 -21.65 7.37 -18.63
N ARG A 255 -21.87 6.17 -18.09
CA ARG A 255 -23.19 5.70 -17.62
C ARG A 255 -23.56 6.18 -16.24
N SER A 256 -22.62 6.72 -15.47
CA SER A 256 -22.89 7.19 -14.10
C SER A 256 -24.01 8.22 -14.09
N PRO A 257 -25.09 7.99 -13.34
CA PRO A 257 -26.21 8.92 -13.27
C PRO A 257 -25.81 10.27 -12.71
N PHE A 258 -24.91 10.28 -11.72
CA PHE A 258 -24.39 11.51 -11.13
C PHE A 258 -22.96 11.30 -10.63
N THR A 259 -22.02 12.07 -11.19
CA THR A 259 -20.60 12.01 -10.82
C THR A 259 -20.15 13.35 -10.24
N VAL A 260 -19.60 13.30 -9.03
CA VAL A 260 -18.87 14.39 -8.38
C VAL A 260 -17.38 14.12 -8.56
N TYR A 261 -16.64 15.08 -9.07
CA TYR A 261 -15.18 15.00 -9.21
C TYR A 261 -14.50 16.09 -8.37
N GLN A 262 -13.67 15.67 -7.44
CA GLN A 262 -12.93 16.52 -6.52
C GLN A 262 -11.44 16.33 -6.73
N ASP A 263 -10.76 17.34 -7.27
CA ASP A 263 -9.33 17.26 -7.56
C ASP A 263 -8.67 18.64 -7.48
N SER A 264 -7.34 18.63 -7.32
CA SER A 264 -6.48 19.81 -7.37
C SER A 264 -6.07 20.19 -8.79
N TYR A 265 -6.31 19.33 -9.76
CA TYR A 265 -5.93 19.50 -11.15
C TYR A 265 -7.16 19.52 -12.07
N TYR A 266 -7.14 20.43 -13.04
CA TYR A 266 -8.15 20.57 -14.08
C TYR A 266 -7.53 21.20 -15.33
N PRO A 267 -7.83 20.71 -16.54
CA PRO A 267 -8.65 19.53 -16.84
C PRO A 267 -7.90 18.20 -16.62
N THR A 268 -8.68 17.16 -16.28
CA THR A 268 -8.21 15.77 -16.28
C THR A 268 -9.18 14.93 -17.11
N GLU A 269 -8.77 13.72 -17.50
CA GLU A 269 -9.59 12.82 -18.31
C GLU A 269 -10.89 12.43 -17.56
N THR A 270 -10.82 12.21 -16.26
CA THR A 270 -12.01 11.89 -15.44
C THR A 270 -12.95 13.10 -15.29
N ALA A 271 -12.44 14.31 -15.29
CA ALA A 271 -13.27 15.51 -15.19
C ALA A 271 -14.29 15.63 -16.33
N ALA A 272 -14.01 15.04 -17.50
CA ALA A 272 -14.93 15.02 -18.65
C ALA A 272 -16.23 14.24 -18.39
N TYR A 273 -16.26 13.39 -17.37
CA TYR A 273 -17.43 12.59 -16.96
C TYR A 273 -18.16 13.16 -15.75
N ALA A 274 -17.67 14.28 -15.19
CA ALA A 274 -18.22 14.86 -13.98
C ALA A 274 -19.44 15.75 -14.27
N HIS A 275 -20.44 15.63 -13.43
CA HIS A 275 -21.60 16.54 -13.38
C HIS A 275 -21.31 17.75 -12.47
N VAL A 276 -20.47 17.53 -11.44
CA VAL A 276 -20.03 18.57 -10.51
C VAL A 276 -18.52 18.49 -10.33
N LEU A 277 -17.84 19.64 -10.44
CA LEU A 277 -16.42 19.78 -10.17
C LEU A 277 -16.24 20.54 -8.86
N LEU A 278 -15.48 19.96 -7.94
CA LEU A 278 -15.12 20.54 -6.65
C LEU A 278 -13.61 20.77 -6.59
N PRO A 279 -13.15 22.03 -6.75
CA PRO A 279 -11.72 22.34 -6.72
C PRO A 279 -11.15 22.10 -5.32
N ALA A 280 -10.17 21.22 -5.21
CA ALA A 280 -9.49 20.86 -3.98
C ALA A 280 -8.12 21.52 -3.86
N ALA A 281 -7.76 21.89 -2.63
CA ALA A 281 -6.42 22.37 -2.31
C ALA A 281 -5.40 21.25 -2.37
N GLN A 282 -4.22 21.50 -2.97
CA GLN A 282 -3.13 20.53 -2.92
C GLN A 282 -2.39 20.55 -1.56
N TRP A 283 -1.44 19.62 -1.39
CA TRP A 283 -0.74 19.39 -0.12
C TRP A 283 -0.09 20.64 0.48
N SER A 284 0.43 21.56 -0.34
CA SER A 284 1.05 22.83 0.10
C SER A 284 0.04 23.88 0.60
N GLU A 285 -1.23 23.69 0.25
CA GLU A 285 -2.33 24.65 0.45
C GLU A 285 -3.28 24.24 1.58
N LYS A 286 -3.05 23.10 2.20
CA LYS A 286 -3.80 22.55 3.33
C LYS A 286 -2.87 21.98 4.39
N SER A 287 -3.31 21.99 5.65
CA SER A 287 -2.60 21.28 6.71
C SER A 287 -3.15 19.88 6.89
N GLY A 288 -2.29 18.93 7.26
CA GLY A 288 -2.68 17.57 7.53
C GLY A 288 -1.55 16.79 8.18
N VAL A 289 -1.82 15.54 8.52
CA VAL A 289 -0.85 14.62 9.10
C VAL A 289 -0.64 13.46 8.13
N MET A 290 0.60 13.05 7.94
CA MET A 290 0.99 11.90 7.14
C MET A 290 1.72 10.88 8.00
N VAL A 291 1.49 9.59 7.73
CA VAL A 291 2.19 8.47 8.37
C VAL A 291 2.93 7.68 7.29
N ASN A 292 4.26 7.64 7.41
CA ASN A 292 5.11 6.91 6.46
C ASN A 292 5.21 5.41 6.79
N SER A 293 5.98 4.66 6.00
CA SER A 293 6.16 3.21 6.19
C SER A 293 6.93 2.83 7.45
N GLU A 294 7.71 3.76 8.04
CA GLU A 294 8.34 3.59 9.36
C GLU A 294 7.36 3.90 10.51
N ARG A 295 6.10 4.21 10.19
CA ARG A 295 5.09 4.71 11.11
C ARG A 295 5.46 6.02 11.80
N ARG A 296 6.30 6.82 11.17
CA ARG A 296 6.57 8.19 11.62
C ARG A 296 5.39 9.08 11.25
N VAL A 297 4.80 9.67 12.26
CA VAL A 297 3.73 10.66 12.14
C VAL A 297 4.34 12.03 11.89
N THR A 298 3.98 12.68 10.79
CA THR A 298 4.56 13.96 10.37
C THR A 298 3.45 14.97 10.09
N LEU A 299 3.54 16.14 10.71
CA LEU A 299 2.67 17.27 10.40
C LEU A 299 3.16 17.95 9.11
N CYS A 300 2.27 18.07 8.14
CA CYS A 300 2.47 18.84 6.91
C CYS A 300 1.69 20.15 7.03
N PRO A 301 2.34 21.26 7.41
CA PRO A 301 1.65 22.53 7.57
C PRO A 301 1.37 23.18 6.21
N LYS A 302 0.25 23.87 6.11
CA LYS A 302 -0.04 24.77 5.00
C LYS A 302 0.99 25.89 4.96
N PHE A 303 1.53 26.20 3.78
CA PHE A 303 2.48 27.31 3.60
C PHE A 303 2.14 28.23 2.41
N ARG A 304 1.05 27.96 1.67
CA ARG A 304 0.51 28.86 0.66
C ARG A 304 -1.01 28.83 0.64
N SER A 305 -1.65 29.89 0.16
CA SER A 305 -3.10 29.95 0.01
C SER A 305 -3.54 29.13 -1.21
N PRO A 306 -4.66 28.39 -1.13
CA PRO A 306 -5.24 27.76 -2.29
C PRO A 306 -5.72 28.82 -3.29
N PRO A 307 -5.61 28.57 -4.60
CA PRO A 307 -6.07 29.49 -5.63
C PRO A 307 -7.60 29.44 -5.80
N GLY A 308 -8.19 30.56 -6.24
CA GLY A 308 -9.59 30.64 -6.60
C GLY A 308 -10.56 30.11 -5.54
N GLN A 309 -11.36 29.14 -5.91
CA GLN A 309 -12.36 28.50 -5.03
C GLN A 309 -11.88 27.18 -4.39
N ALA A 310 -10.61 26.83 -4.56
CA ALA A 310 -10.07 25.58 -4.04
C ALA A 310 -10.12 25.53 -2.51
N ARG A 311 -10.57 24.41 -1.95
CA ARG A 311 -10.77 24.18 -0.52
C ARG A 311 -10.08 22.89 -0.10
N ALA A 312 -9.67 22.80 1.17
CA ALA A 312 -9.16 21.55 1.72
C ALA A 312 -10.21 20.43 1.65
N ASP A 313 -9.80 19.21 1.31
CA ASP A 313 -10.73 18.08 1.12
C ASP A 313 -11.61 17.84 2.33
N TRP A 314 -11.04 17.86 3.55
CA TRP A 314 -11.82 17.71 4.77
C TRP A 314 -12.94 18.75 4.90
N ALA A 315 -12.70 19.99 4.47
CA ALA A 315 -13.70 21.06 4.53
C ALA A 315 -14.81 20.87 3.50
N ILE A 316 -14.47 20.29 2.32
CA ILE A 316 -15.47 19.93 1.30
C ILE A 316 -16.37 18.81 1.85
N PHE A 317 -15.79 17.72 2.36
CA PHE A 317 -16.55 16.61 2.94
C PHE A 317 -17.41 17.07 4.14
N ALA A 318 -16.83 17.88 5.05
CA ALA A 318 -17.57 18.39 6.20
C ALA A 318 -18.76 19.29 5.80
N GLU A 319 -18.58 20.12 4.78
CA GLU A 319 -19.70 20.96 4.28
C GLU A 319 -20.82 20.11 3.70
N VAL A 320 -20.51 19.07 2.93
CA VAL A 320 -21.52 18.14 2.41
C VAL A 320 -22.19 17.38 3.55
N GLY A 321 -21.43 16.89 4.52
CA GLY A 321 -21.98 16.23 5.71
C GLY A 321 -22.98 17.11 6.47
N ARG A 322 -22.64 18.38 6.70
CA ARG A 322 -23.58 19.35 7.32
C ARG A 322 -24.84 19.55 6.52
N ARG A 323 -24.74 19.63 5.18
CA ARG A 323 -25.91 19.78 4.28
C ARG A 323 -26.79 18.54 4.23
N LEU A 324 -26.22 17.37 4.53
CA LEU A 324 -26.97 16.12 4.68
C LEU A 324 -27.64 15.98 6.06
N GLY A 325 -27.50 16.98 6.95
CA GLY A 325 -28.13 17.01 8.28
C GLY A 325 -27.22 16.67 9.45
N PHE A 326 -25.98 16.23 9.19
CA PHE A 326 -24.98 15.85 10.21
C PHE A 326 -24.21 17.09 10.71
N THR A 327 -24.93 18.10 11.21
CA THR A 327 -24.35 19.41 11.55
C THR A 327 -23.43 19.37 12.75
N ARG A 328 -23.67 18.49 13.72
CA ARG A 328 -22.85 18.32 14.94
C ARG A 328 -21.62 17.49 14.67
N GLU A 329 -21.77 16.40 13.92
CA GLU A 329 -20.74 15.42 13.60
C GLU A 329 -19.67 16.00 12.67
N PHE A 330 -20.05 16.97 11.83
CA PHE A 330 -19.14 17.66 10.92
C PHE A 330 -18.87 19.13 11.29
N ALA A 331 -18.94 19.47 12.59
CA ALA A 331 -18.71 20.83 13.10
C ALA A 331 -17.22 21.20 13.23
N PHE A 332 -16.36 20.64 12.38
CA PHE A 332 -14.92 20.93 12.39
C PHE A 332 -14.61 22.32 11.87
N ASN A 333 -13.71 23.04 12.57
CA ASN A 333 -13.21 24.35 12.19
C ASN A 333 -11.86 24.29 11.47
N ASN A 334 -11.09 23.23 11.70
CA ASN A 334 -9.74 23.09 11.14
C ASN A 334 -9.29 21.62 11.10
N ALA A 335 -8.22 21.35 10.37
CA ALA A 335 -7.66 20.01 10.21
C ALA A 335 -7.12 19.39 11.51
N ALA A 336 -6.79 20.22 12.53
CA ALA A 336 -6.32 19.71 13.80
C ALA A 336 -7.45 19.05 14.60
N GLU A 337 -8.68 19.56 14.50
CA GLU A 337 -9.85 18.95 15.11
C GLU A 337 -10.21 17.62 14.45
N VAL A 338 -10.18 17.56 13.11
CA VAL A 338 -10.37 16.30 12.36
C VAL A 338 -9.33 15.25 12.75
N TYR A 339 -8.06 15.66 12.86
CA TYR A 339 -7.01 14.76 13.28
C TYR A 339 -7.16 14.32 14.75
N ALA A 340 -7.57 15.21 15.64
CA ALA A 340 -7.77 14.89 17.06
C ALA A 340 -8.86 13.82 17.24
N GLU A 341 -9.97 13.90 16.50
CA GLU A 341 -11.01 12.88 16.51
C GLU A 341 -10.46 11.54 16.03
N PHE A 342 -9.78 11.51 14.88
CA PHE A 342 -9.16 10.30 14.36
C PHE A 342 -8.17 9.71 15.36
N ALA A 343 -7.30 10.55 15.96
CA ALA A 343 -6.30 10.08 16.91
C ALA A 343 -6.94 9.37 18.12
N GLN A 344 -8.06 9.89 18.65
CA GLN A 344 -8.79 9.23 19.74
C GLN A 344 -9.40 7.88 19.30
N LEU A 345 -9.88 7.76 18.06
CA LEU A 345 -10.36 6.48 17.52
C LEU A 345 -9.25 5.41 17.42
N THR A 346 -7.98 5.81 17.43
CA THR A 346 -6.86 4.85 17.41
C THR A 346 -6.41 4.38 18.79
N HIS A 347 -7.02 4.88 19.88
CA HIS A 347 -6.67 4.48 21.24
C HIS A 347 -6.76 2.96 21.44
N ASP A 348 -5.74 2.38 22.08
CA ASP A 348 -5.59 0.93 22.29
C ASP A 348 -5.60 0.09 21.00
N ARG A 349 -5.26 0.70 19.85
CA ARG A 349 -5.13 -0.02 18.57
C ARG A 349 -3.65 -0.16 18.19
N PRO A 350 -3.30 -1.12 17.31
CA PRO A 350 -1.91 -1.28 16.83
C PRO A 350 -1.32 0.00 16.20
N CYS A 351 -2.17 0.94 15.81
CA CYS A 351 -1.81 2.24 15.25
C CYS A 351 -2.12 3.39 16.23
N ASP A 352 -2.01 3.19 17.52
CA ASP A 352 -2.36 4.19 18.54
C ASP A 352 -1.62 5.50 18.32
N GLN A 353 -2.38 6.57 18.08
CA GLN A 353 -1.93 7.95 17.94
C GLN A 353 -2.66 8.88 18.92
N SER A 354 -3.40 8.32 19.90
CA SER A 354 -4.25 9.09 20.82
C SER A 354 -3.47 10.14 21.63
N GLY A 355 -2.17 9.90 21.84
CA GLY A 355 -1.27 10.88 22.47
C GLY A 355 -0.75 11.98 21.54
N MET A 356 -1.14 12.01 20.24
CA MET A 356 -0.63 12.94 19.24
C MET A 356 -1.61 14.08 18.97
N SER A 357 -1.05 15.24 18.62
CA SER A 357 -1.82 16.41 18.18
C SER A 357 -0.99 17.27 17.23
N HIS A 358 -1.63 18.14 16.46
CA HIS A 358 -0.91 19.13 15.64
C HIS A 358 0.05 19.99 16.47
N ALA A 359 -0.31 20.36 17.70
CA ALA A 359 0.55 21.13 18.59
C ALA A 359 1.81 20.33 18.98
N ARG A 360 1.63 19.08 19.37
CA ARG A 360 2.74 18.19 19.75
C ARG A 360 3.67 17.91 18.58
N LEU A 361 3.14 17.70 17.38
CA LEU A 361 3.91 17.42 16.16
C LEU A 361 4.73 18.61 15.65
N ARG A 362 4.43 19.84 16.10
CA ARG A 362 5.24 21.03 15.78
C ARG A 362 6.55 21.11 16.56
N THR A 363 6.69 20.35 17.62
CA THR A 363 7.86 20.37 18.51
C THR A 363 8.89 19.33 18.03
N PRO A 364 10.11 19.72 17.59
CA PRO A 364 11.07 18.82 16.94
C PRO A 364 11.48 17.58 17.75
N ALA A 365 11.42 17.64 19.08
CA ALA A 365 11.84 16.56 19.98
C ALA A 365 10.87 15.36 20.03
N MET A 366 9.71 15.42 19.38
CA MET A 366 8.63 14.45 19.54
C MET A 366 8.24 13.74 18.24
N ALA A 367 9.08 13.76 17.21
CA ALA A 367 8.78 13.19 15.90
C ALA A 367 9.09 11.68 15.79
N ALA A 368 9.56 11.03 16.83
CA ALA A 368 9.84 9.60 16.83
C ALA A 368 8.98 8.88 17.86
N PHE A 369 8.19 7.91 17.41
CA PHE A 369 7.76 6.81 18.25
C PHE A 369 8.89 5.78 18.32
N GLY A 370 9.26 5.39 19.52
CA GLY A 370 10.12 4.26 19.77
C GLY A 370 9.39 2.95 19.47
#